data_7d1ff038583a938410c3d8991defbbca
#
_entry.id   7d1ff038583a938410c3d8991defbbca
#
_cell.length_a   1.000
_cell.length_b   1.000
_cell.length_c   1.000
_cell.angle_alpha   90.00
_cell.angle_beta   90.00
_cell.angle_gamma   90.00
#
_symmetry.space_group_name_H-M   'P 1'
#
loop_
_entity.id
_entity.type
_entity.pdbx_description
1 polymer ?
#
loop_
_entity_poly.entity_id
_entity_poly.type
_entity_poly.pdbx_seq_one_letter_code
_entity_poly.pdbx_strand_id
1 'polypeptide(L)'
;TWLQERRVTFNGDAKLTQLYNTNLFFCMFFSTGITLDTEELVLVTSRSPRYYVSAAYWDRDSLLWSFPAILDADPERAKEMLSYVFGRQRRNFGIHSRYIDGTVLEPGFELDELVAPLLALERYINKTDDKSILNDSDIAQGISLILNRLRQHEAASCRLYDTFLQPTDDEHVYPYITYDNVLVWKALKDLAQLAPQYAHLEKTADEIKDAIMTHCVQKDAEGKPYFGWSIDLNGSHDVYDEPPGSLQLLPFFDFCSPNDEIYRNTVAMIRSPEYKY
;
A
#
# COMPACT_ATOMS: atom_id res chain seq x y z
N THR A 1 -22.18 -11.77 -18.15
CA THR A 1 -21.25 -10.63 -17.95
C THR A 1 -20.27 -10.93 -16.84
N TRP A 2 -19.12 -10.26 -16.81
CA TRP A 2 -18.07 -10.45 -15.78
C TRP A 2 -18.64 -10.46 -14.36
N LEU A 3 -19.48 -9.50 -13.99
CA LEU A 3 -20.10 -9.44 -12.66
C LEU A 3 -21.09 -10.58 -12.39
N GLN A 4 -21.87 -11.00 -13.40
CA GLN A 4 -22.83 -12.09 -13.21
C GLN A 4 -22.15 -13.44 -12.88
N GLU A 5 -20.99 -13.68 -13.48
CA GLU A 5 -20.17 -14.89 -13.25
C GLU A 5 -19.49 -14.90 -11.88
N ARG A 6 -19.27 -13.72 -11.31
CA ARG A 6 -18.52 -13.51 -10.04
C ARG A 6 -19.39 -13.01 -8.90
N ARG A 7 -20.71 -13.05 -9.09
CA ARG A 7 -21.65 -12.57 -8.07
C ARG A 7 -21.61 -13.43 -6.82
N VAL A 8 -21.47 -12.75 -5.67
CA VAL A 8 -21.55 -13.38 -4.35
C VAL A 8 -22.93 -13.17 -3.76
N THR A 9 -23.45 -14.18 -3.05
CA THR A 9 -24.71 -14.08 -2.31
C THR A 9 -24.44 -14.41 -0.83
N PHE A 10 -24.77 -13.49 0.03
CA PHE A 10 -24.72 -13.68 1.47
C PHE A 10 -26.09 -14.17 1.94
N ASN A 11 -26.16 -15.43 2.43
CA ASN A 11 -27.38 -16.05 2.84
C ASN A 11 -28.03 -15.29 4.02
N GLY A 12 -29.26 -14.82 3.82
CA GLY A 12 -30.02 -14.08 4.82
C GLY A 12 -29.72 -12.57 4.87
N ASP A 13 -28.74 -12.06 4.09
CA ASP A 13 -28.42 -10.65 4.05
C ASP A 13 -28.42 -10.09 2.60
N ALA A 14 -29.59 -9.66 2.17
CA ALA A 14 -29.78 -9.07 0.85
C ALA A 14 -29.04 -7.70 0.70
N LYS A 15 -28.94 -6.92 1.79
CA LYS A 15 -28.25 -5.61 1.79
C LYS A 15 -26.76 -5.80 1.63
N LEU A 16 -26.14 -6.71 2.36
CA LEU A 16 -24.72 -7.04 2.21
C LEU A 16 -24.43 -7.60 0.83
N THR A 17 -25.30 -8.49 0.31
CA THR A 17 -25.22 -9.03 -1.06
C THR A 17 -25.19 -7.90 -2.10
N GLN A 18 -26.09 -6.93 -1.97
CA GLN A 18 -26.14 -5.78 -2.87
C GLN A 18 -24.90 -4.91 -2.74
N LEU A 19 -24.50 -4.56 -1.52
CA LEU A 19 -23.36 -3.70 -1.23
C LEU A 19 -22.07 -4.28 -1.80
N TYR A 20 -21.80 -5.57 -1.51
CA TYR A 20 -20.61 -6.26 -2.01
C TYR A 20 -20.53 -6.25 -3.54
N ASN A 21 -21.59 -6.68 -4.22
CA ASN A 21 -21.57 -6.77 -5.68
C ASN A 21 -21.54 -5.39 -6.37
N THR A 22 -22.11 -4.37 -5.74
CA THR A 22 -22.04 -2.99 -6.25
C THR A 22 -20.60 -2.46 -6.12
N ASN A 23 -19.95 -2.67 -4.99
CA ASN A 23 -18.58 -2.23 -4.78
C ASN A 23 -17.59 -3.00 -5.65
N LEU A 24 -17.77 -4.31 -5.80
CA LEU A 24 -16.97 -5.12 -6.73
C LEU A 24 -17.08 -4.61 -8.18
N PHE A 25 -18.30 -4.28 -8.60
CA PHE A 25 -18.50 -3.66 -9.93
C PHE A 25 -17.77 -2.33 -10.04
N PHE A 26 -17.85 -1.47 -9.03
CA PHE A 26 -17.17 -0.16 -9.06
C PHE A 26 -15.66 -0.32 -9.03
N CYS A 27 -15.11 -1.19 -8.20
CA CYS A 27 -13.67 -1.49 -8.21
C CYS A 27 -13.22 -1.90 -9.62
N MET A 28 -13.90 -2.85 -10.27
CA MET A 28 -13.52 -3.30 -11.59
C MET A 28 -13.76 -2.24 -12.68
N PHE A 29 -14.94 -1.61 -12.68
CA PHE A 29 -15.37 -0.71 -13.75
C PHE A 29 -14.59 0.61 -13.74
N PHE A 30 -14.34 1.19 -12.56
CA PHE A 30 -13.68 2.49 -12.47
C PHE A 30 -12.15 2.41 -12.43
N SER A 31 -11.56 1.34 -11.87
CA SER A 31 -10.11 1.24 -11.70
C SER A 31 -9.37 0.61 -12.88
N THR A 32 -10.09 -0.02 -13.84
CA THR A 32 -9.47 -0.68 -14.98
C THR A 32 -10.02 -0.17 -16.30
N GLY A 33 -9.24 -0.27 -17.36
CA GLY A 33 -9.65 0.05 -18.71
C GLY A 33 -8.87 -0.75 -19.74
N ILE A 34 -9.33 -0.67 -20.99
CA ILE A 34 -8.61 -1.18 -22.16
C ILE A 34 -8.28 0.00 -23.04
N THR A 35 -7.01 0.16 -23.41
CA THR A 35 -6.57 1.20 -24.32
C THR A 35 -7.15 0.96 -25.73
N LEU A 36 -7.48 2.03 -26.44
CA LEU A 36 -8.05 1.91 -27.78
C LEU A 36 -7.02 1.60 -28.87
N ASP A 37 -5.77 1.93 -28.61
CA ASP A 37 -4.67 1.81 -29.56
C ASP A 37 -3.91 0.48 -29.45
N THR A 38 -3.67 0.00 -28.23
CA THR A 38 -2.90 -1.24 -28.00
C THR A 38 -3.74 -2.40 -27.52
N GLU A 39 -5.02 -2.16 -27.17
CA GLU A 39 -5.93 -3.14 -26.57
C GLU A 39 -5.41 -3.78 -25.28
N GLU A 40 -4.46 -3.09 -24.61
CA GLU A 40 -3.87 -3.55 -23.36
C GLU A 40 -4.72 -3.14 -22.16
N LEU A 41 -4.75 -3.99 -21.13
CA LEU A 41 -5.28 -3.61 -19.83
C LEU A 41 -4.42 -2.48 -19.23
N VAL A 42 -5.08 -1.45 -18.74
CA VAL A 42 -4.46 -0.36 -17.97
C VAL A 42 -5.21 -0.14 -16.68
N LEU A 43 -4.47 0.34 -15.67
CA LEU A 43 -5.03 0.74 -14.40
C LEU A 43 -5.11 2.26 -14.33
N VAL A 44 -6.14 2.74 -13.66
CA VAL A 44 -6.37 4.16 -13.39
C VAL A 44 -7.01 4.30 -12.02
N THR A 45 -6.84 5.44 -11.38
CA THR A 45 -7.51 5.72 -10.11
C THR A 45 -9.01 5.76 -10.28
N SER A 46 -9.52 6.45 -11.33
CA SER A 46 -10.94 6.38 -11.69
C SER A 46 -11.20 6.78 -13.13
N ARG A 47 -11.98 5.97 -13.84
CA ARG A 47 -12.53 6.33 -15.16
C ARG A 47 -13.77 7.22 -15.07
N SER A 48 -14.18 7.64 -13.88
CA SER A 48 -15.34 8.49 -13.73
C SER A 48 -15.12 9.83 -14.41
N PRO A 49 -16.05 10.31 -15.27
CA PRO A 49 -15.93 11.62 -15.89
C PRO A 49 -16.06 12.78 -14.90
N ARG A 50 -16.41 12.49 -13.65
CA ARG A 50 -16.50 13.47 -12.56
C ARG A 50 -15.24 13.51 -11.71
N TYR A 51 -14.31 12.58 -11.90
CA TYR A 51 -13.07 12.55 -11.18
C TYR A 51 -12.09 13.53 -11.84
N TYR A 52 -11.52 14.44 -11.04
CA TYR A 52 -10.80 15.61 -11.56
C TYR A 52 -9.45 15.25 -12.21
N VAL A 53 -8.78 14.17 -11.78
CA VAL A 53 -7.50 13.71 -12.36
C VAL A 53 -7.68 12.67 -13.48
N SER A 54 -8.93 12.34 -13.85
CA SER A 54 -9.24 11.49 -15.00
C SER A 54 -8.52 10.13 -14.99
N ALA A 55 -7.77 9.82 -16.05
CA ALA A 55 -7.07 8.54 -16.26
C ALA A 55 -5.65 8.50 -15.67
N ALA A 56 -5.39 9.23 -14.61
CA ALA A 56 -4.14 9.14 -13.87
C ALA A 56 -4.07 7.84 -13.04
N TYR A 57 -2.86 7.41 -12.74
CA TYR A 57 -2.56 6.18 -12.04
C TYR A 57 -1.80 6.44 -10.74
N TRP A 58 -2.24 5.81 -9.67
CA TRP A 58 -1.57 5.69 -8.36
C TRP A 58 -1.45 4.22 -7.97
N ASP A 59 -0.29 3.80 -7.45
CA ASP A 59 -0.10 2.42 -6.96
C ASP A 59 -0.98 2.14 -5.74
N ARG A 60 -1.14 3.10 -4.84
CA ARG A 60 -2.00 3.00 -3.65
C ARG A 60 -3.44 2.65 -4.03
N ASP A 61 -4.07 3.46 -4.86
CA ASP A 61 -5.46 3.29 -5.28
C ASP A 61 -5.69 1.97 -6.00
N SER A 62 -4.79 1.66 -6.92
CA SER A 62 -4.91 0.47 -7.74
C SER A 62 -4.58 -0.80 -6.99
N LEU A 63 -3.54 -0.81 -6.14
CA LEU A 63 -2.98 -2.04 -5.58
C LEU A 63 -3.34 -2.28 -4.11
N LEU A 64 -3.47 -1.22 -3.29
CA LEU A 64 -3.88 -1.39 -1.90
C LEU A 64 -5.41 -1.44 -1.75
N TRP A 65 -6.17 -0.75 -2.61
CA TRP A 65 -7.62 -0.62 -2.47
C TRP A 65 -8.43 -1.43 -3.48
N SER A 66 -8.14 -1.32 -4.77
CA SER A 66 -8.93 -1.99 -5.81
C SER A 66 -8.51 -3.43 -6.05
N PHE A 67 -7.21 -3.69 -6.08
CA PHE A 67 -6.64 -5.00 -6.39
C PHE A 67 -7.14 -6.14 -5.49
N PRO A 68 -7.25 -6.00 -4.16
CA PRO A 68 -7.69 -7.11 -3.31
C PRO A 68 -9.07 -7.64 -3.67
N ALA A 69 -10.02 -6.76 -3.98
CA ALA A 69 -11.38 -7.14 -4.38
C ALA A 69 -11.39 -7.82 -5.76
N ILE A 70 -10.56 -7.35 -6.70
CA ILE A 70 -10.43 -7.94 -8.03
C ILE A 70 -9.74 -9.31 -7.93
N LEU A 71 -8.69 -9.42 -7.12
CA LEU A 71 -7.99 -10.70 -6.89
C LEU A 71 -8.93 -11.78 -6.33
N ASP A 72 -9.78 -11.41 -5.38
CA ASP A 72 -10.75 -12.37 -4.82
C ASP A 72 -11.79 -12.85 -5.84
N ALA A 73 -12.19 -11.97 -6.75
CA ALA A 73 -13.22 -12.28 -7.74
C ALA A 73 -12.64 -12.86 -9.05
N ASP A 74 -11.44 -12.46 -9.46
CA ASP A 74 -10.84 -12.79 -10.76
C ASP A 74 -9.29 -12.78 -10.67
N PRO A 75 -8.67 -13.89 -10.21
CA PRO A 75 -7.22 -13.98 -10.10
C PRO A 75 -6.47 -13.78 -11.43
N GLU A 76 -7.06 -14.19 -12.56
CA GLU A 76 -6.45 -13.97 -13.88
C GLU A 76 -6.37 -12.48 -14.22
N ARG A 77 -7.44 -11.75 -13.94
CA ARG A 77 -7.44 -10.28 -14.10
C ARG A 77 -6.44 -9.60 -13.17
N ALA A 78 -6.32 -10.09 -11.94
CA ALA A 78 -5.33 -9.59 -10.99
C ALA A 78 -3.89 -9.84 -11.50
N LYS A 79 -3.62 -10.98 -12.15
CA LYS A 79 -2.34 -11.24 -12.81
C LYS A 79 -2.04 -10.25 -13.93
N GLU A 80 -3.03 -9.94 -14.77
CA GLU A 80 -2.90 -8.92 -15.81
C GLU A 80 -2.60 -7.54 -15.22
N MET A 81 -3.24 -7.19 -14.08
CA MET A 81 -2.94 -5.95 -13.35
C MET A 81 -1.47 -5.89 -12.92
N LEU A 82 -0.95 -6.97 -12.33
CA LEU A 82 0.47 -7.03 -11.94
C LEU A 82 1.39 -6.93 -13.18
N SER A 83 1.07 -7.61 -14.26
CA SER A 83 1.84 -7.52 -15.51
C SER A 83 1.89 -6.09 -16.05
N TYR A 84 0.77 -5.36 -16.00
CA TYR A 84 0.73 -3.95 -16.37
C TYR A 84 1.61 -3.09 -15.45
N VAL A 85 1.49 -3.27 -14.14
CA VAL A 85 2.23 -2.48 -13.16
C VAL A 85 3.73 -2.69 -13.30
N PHE A 86 4.18 -3.93 -13.29
CA PHE A 86 5.60 -4.26 -13.43
C PHE A 86 6.16 -4.03 -14.85
N GLY A 87 5.31 -4.04 -15.87
CA GLY A 87 5.70 -3.75 -17.25
C GLY A 87 5.76 -2.24 -17.53
N ARG A 88 4.65 -1.53 -17.35
CA ARG A 88 4.51 -0.12 -17.77
C ARG A 88 4.95 0.87 -16.69
N GLN A 89 4.60 0.61 -15.43
CA GLN A 89 4.76 1.59 -14.34
C GLN A 89 6.12 1.54 -13.64
N ARG A 90 6.86 0.41 -13.77
CA ARG A 90 8.06 0.11 -12.96
C ARG A 90 9.15 1.17 -12.96
N ARG A 91 9.39 1.88 -14.07
CA ARG A 91 10.47 2.89 -14.16
C ARG A 91 10.27 4.07 -13.22
N ASN A 92 9.04 4.32 -12.83
CA ASN A 92 8.64 5.43 -11.97
C ASN A 92 7.94 4.97 -10.68
N PHE A 93 8.24 3.75 -10.19
CA PHE A 93 7.72 3.29 -8.89
C PHE A 93 8.02 4.29 -7.78
N GLY A 94 7.02 4.56 -6.92
CA GLY A 94 7.12 5.49 -5.83
C GLY A 94 7.03 6.96 -6.24
N ILE A 95 6.80 7.27 -7.52
CA ILE A 95 6.44 8.62 -7.95
C ILE A 95 4.94 8.79 -7.79
N HIS A 96 4.56 9.90 -7.14
CA HIS A 96 3.22 10.26 -6.72
C HIS A 96 2.13 9.89 -7.76
N SER A 97 2.15 10.48 -8.94
CA SER A 97 1.16 10.15 -9.95
C SER A 97 1.75 10.03 -11.36
N ARG A 98 1.13 9.16 -12.16
CA ARG A 98 1.62 8.80 -13.49
C ARG A 98 0.46 8.70 -14.49
N TYR A 99 0.80 8.82 -15.76
CA TYR A 99 -0.11 8.46 -16.83
C TYR A 99 -0.16 6.94 -17.06
N ILE A 100 -1.13 6.48 -17.83
CA ILE A 100 -1.32 5.05 -18.14
C ILE A 100 -0.11 4.40 -18.87
N ASP A 101 0.74 5.20 -19.50
CA ASP A 101 1.98 4.74 -20.15
C ASP A 101 3.19 4.71 -19.19
N GLY A 102 3.00 5.08 -17.93
CA GLY A 102 4.03 5.14 -16.90
C GLY A 102 4.83 6.43 -16.88
N THR A 103 4.53 7.43 -17.73
CA THR A 103 5.17 8.75 -17.63
C THR A 103 4.66 9.53 -16.42
N VAL A 104 5.51 10.38 -15.85
CA VAL A 104 5.20 11.17 -14.65
C VAL A 104 4.14 12.21 -14.99
N LEU A 105 3.07 12.25 -14.20
CA LEU A 105 2.07 13.32 -14.22
C LEU A 105 2.46 14.41 -13.21
N GLU A 106 2.59 14.05 -11.95
CA GLU A 106 3.04 14.95 -10.88
C GLU A 106 4.24 14.30 -10.17
N PRO A 107 5.37 15.02 -10.07
CA PRO A 107 6.52 14.52 -9.35
C PRO A 107 6.26 14.59 -7.83
N GLY A 108 6.91 13.75 -7.12
CA GLY A 108 6.83 13.59 -5.68
C GLY A 108 7.12 12.15 -5.35
N PHE A 109 7.74 11.91 -4.22
CA PHE A 109 8.04 10.55 -3.78
C PHE A 109 7.09 10.16 -2.66
N GLU A 110 6.49 8.98 -2.79
CA GLU A 110 5.62 8.37 -1.79
C GLU A 110 6.07 6.94 -1.50
N LEU A 111 6.32 6.70 -0.22
CA LEU A 111 6.90 5.44 0.22
C LEU A 111 5.89 4.28 0.14
N ASP A 112 4.63 4.53 0.45
CA ASP A 112 3.55 3.54 0.32
C ASP A 112 3.28 3.19 -1.16
N GLU A 113 3.31 4.18 -2.07
CA GLU A 113 3.26 3.95 -3.52
C GLU A 113 4.42 3.05 -4.00
N LEU A 114 5.62 3.24 -3.44
CA LEU A 114 6.79 2.45 -3.81
C LEU A 114 6.62 0.96 -3.47
N VAL A 115 6.03 0.64 -2.32
CA VAL A 115 5.96 -0.75 -1.84
C VAL A 115 4.63 -1.44 -2.15
N ALA A 116 3.61 -0.72 -2.56
CA ALA A 116 2.31 -1.28 -2.94
C ALA A 116 2.39 -2.42 -3.96
N PRO A 117 3.25 -2.37 -5.01
CA PRO A 117 3.43 -3.48 -5.94
C PRO A 117 3.92 -4.78 -5.29
N LEU A 118 4.79 -4.69 -4.28
CA LEU A 118 5.27 -5.88 -3.56
C LEU A 118 4.16 -6.52 -2.71
N LEU A 119 3.36 -5.70 -2.03
CA LEU A 119 2.22 -6.16 -1.24
C LEU A 119 1.14 -6.81 -2.12
N ALA A 120 0.88 -6.25 -3.29
CA ALA A 120 -0.05 -6.84 -4.25
C ALA A 120 0.46 -8.16 -4.82
N LEU A 121 1.75 -8.25 -5.14
CA LEU A 121 2.41 -9.46 -5.63
C LEU A 121 2.33 -10.60 -4.60
N GLU A 122 2.62 -10.29 -3.33
CA GLU A 122 2.49 -11.25 -2.24
C GLU A 122 1.06 -11.77 -2.10
N ARG A 123 0.07 -10.89 -2.07
CA ARG A 123 -1.35 -11.26 -1.99
C ARG A 123 -1.76 -12.18 -3.14
N TYR A 124 -1.30 -11.87 -4.37
CA TYR A 124 -1.57 -12.71 -5.53
C TYR A 124 -1.01 -14.11 -5.35
N ILE A 125 0.27 -14.23 -4.96
CA ILE A 125 0.93 -15.53 -4.78
C ILE A 125 0.25 -16.33 -3.66
N ASN A 126 -0.08 -15.70 -2.54
CA ASN A 126 -0.76 -16.39 -1.44
C ASN A 126 -2.17 -16.85 -1.80
N LYS A 127 -2.88 -16.11 -2.65
CA LYS A 127 -4.22 -16.49 -3.10
C LYS A 127 -4.21 -17.61 -4.11
N THR A 128 -3.22 -17.64 -5.02
CA THR A 128 -3.21 -18.52 -6.19
C THR A 128 -2.18 -19.65 -6.11
N ASP A 129 -1.21 -19.58 -5.20
CA ASP A 129 -0.01 -20.42 -5.14
C ASP A 129 0.86 -20.36 -6.42
N ASP A 130 0.64 -19.35 -7.29
CA ASP A 130 1.41 -19.15 -8.53
C ASP A 130 2.75 -18.44 -8.26
N LYS A 131 3.72 -19.19 -7.74
CA LYS A 131 5.09 -18.67 -7.56
C LYS A 131 5.84 -18.50 -8.89
N SER A 132 5.31 -19.03 -10.00
CA SER A 132 5.95 -18.92 -11.31
C SER A 132 6.01 -17.47 -11.81
N ILE A 133 5.13 -16.60 -11.34
CA ILE A 133 5.12 -15.18 -11.63
C ILE A 133 6.46 -14.49 -11.27
N LEU A 134 7.16 -14.99 -10.25
CA LEU A 134 8.48 -14.46 -9.85
C LEU A 134 9.58 -14.72 -10.89
N ASN A 135 9.35 -15.60 -11.87
CA ASN A 135 10.27 -15.86 -12.99
C ASN A 135 10.05 -14.89 -14.16
N ASP A 136 8.99 -14.07 -14.11
CA ASP A 136 8.78 -13.01 -15.10
C ASP A 136 9.88 -11.95 -14.97
N SER A 137 10.49 -11.59 -16.12
CA SER A 137 11.62 -10.66 -16.15
C SER A 137 11.26 -9.25 -15.71
N ASP A 138 10.04 -8.81 -15.99
CA ASP A 138 9.57 -7.48 -15.62
C ASP A 138 9.30 -7.41 -14.12
N ILE A 139 8.73 -8.46 -13.53
CA ILE A 139 8.53 -8.60 -12.10
C ILE A 139 9.88 -8.64 -11.37
N ALA A 140 10.83 -9.47 -11.81
CA ALA A 140 12.14 -9.56 -11.19
C ALA A 140 12.91 -8.21 -11.24
N GLN A 141 12.85 -7.50 -12.37
CA GLN A 141 13.44 -6.18 -12.51
C GLN A 141 12.73 -5.15 -11.63
N GLY A 142 11.38 -5.17 -11.57
CA GLY A 142 10.60 -4.26 -10.74
C GLY A 142 10.91 -4.43 -9.27
N ILE A 143 10.98 -5.65 -8.76
CA ILE A 143 11.41 -5.93 -7.38
C ILE A 143 12.80 -5.31 -7.13
N SER A 144 13.75 -5.53 -8.03
CA SER A 144 15.10 -4.99 -7.90
C SER A 144 15.11 -3.45 -7.88
N LEU A 145 14.29 -2.80 -8.70
CA LEU A 145 14.14 -1.35 -8.72
C LEU A 145 13.56 -0.80 -7.42
N ILE A 146 12.51 -1.43 -6.88
CA ILE A 146 11.91 -1.05 -5.60
C ILE A 146 12.95 -1.16 -4.47
N LEU A 147 13.65 -2.30 -4.36
CA LEU A 147 14.67 -2.49 -3.34
C LEU A 147 15.83 -1.50 -3.45
N ASN A 148 16.23 -1.13 -4.68
CA ASN A 148 17.26 -0.11 -4.89
C ASN A 148 16.77 1.29 -4.52
N ARG A 149 15.50 1.62 -4.79
CA ARG A 149 14.93 2.92 -4.45
C ARG A 149 14.75 3.06 -2.94
N LEU A 150 14.32 2.02 -2.23
CA LEU A 150 14.28 2.01 -0.77
C LEU A 150 15.62 2.39 -0.14
N ARG A 151 16.75 1.86 -0.65
CA ARG A 151 18.08 2.21 -0.14
C ARG A 151 18.43 3.70 -0.25
N GLN A 152 17.82 4.42 -1.19
CA GLN A 152 18.05 5.87 -1.38
C GLN A 152 17.29 6.71 -0.37
N HIS A 153 16.25 6.16 0.24
CA HIS A 153 15.38 6.80 1.22
C HIS A 153 15.63 6.32 2.65
N GLU A 154 16.66 5.47 2.86
CA GLU A 154 17.00 4.95 4.17
C GLU A 154 17.69 6.02 5.01
N ALA A 155 17.25 6.19 6.27
CA ALA A 155 17.88 7.08 7.23
C ALA A 155 19.32 6.65 7.54
N ALA A 156 20.22 7.60 7.69
CA ALA A 156 21.64 7.32 7.94
C ALA A 156 21.90 6.64 9.31
N SER A 157 20.98 6.79 10.27
CA SER A 157 21.16 6.35 11.66
C SER A 157 20.34 5.12 12.06
N CYS A 158 19.33 4.73 11.27
CA CYS A 158 18.45 3.61 11.57
C CYS A 158 17.75 3.07 10.33
N ARG A 159 17.01 1.96 10.45
CA ARG A 159 16.24 1.35 9.36
C ARG A 159 14.84 1.98 9.25
N LEU A 160 14.75 3.30 9.10
CA LEU A 160 13.52 3.98 8.70
C LEU A 160 13.73 4.63 7.34
N TYR A 161 12.64 4.79 6.61
CA TYR A 161 12.64 5.32 5.25
C TYR A 161 11.81 6.60 5.21
N ASP A 162 12.36 7.63 4.58
CA ASP A 162 11.68 8.90 4.40
C ASP A 162 10.68 8.86 3.23
N THR A 163 9.74 9.77 3.27
CA THR A 163 8.82 10.05 2.17
C THR A 163 8.69 11.55 1.99
N PHE A 164 8.31 12.00 0.80
CA PHE A 164 8.07 13.42 0.54
C PHE A 164 6.61 13.78 0.74
N LEU A 165 5.68 12.92 0.29
CA LEU A 165 4.25 13.08 0.53
C LEU A 165 3.75 11.97 1.45
N GLN A 166 2.66 12.24 2.16
CA GLN A 166 1.94 11.26 2.97
C GLN A 166 0.82 10.59 2.15
N PRO A 167 0.21 9.48 2.62
CA PRO A 167 -0.84 8.77 1.88
C PRO A 167 -2.08 9.59 1.48
N THR A 168 -2.21 10.84 1.91
CA THR A 168 -3.26 11.77 1.46
C THR A 168 -2.86 12.65 0.29
N ASP A 169 -1.72 12.38 -0.36
CA ASP A 169 -1.14 13.15 -1.46
C ASP A 169 -0.63 14.55 -1.04
N ASP A 170 -0.52 14.80 0.26
CA ASP A 170 -0.10 16.09 0.83
C ASP A 170 1.30 16.03 1.45
N GLU A 171 1.96 17.19 1.55
CA GLU A 171 3.16 17.34 2.37
C GLU A 171 2.82 17.12 3.85
N HIS A 172 3.75 16.53 4.59
CA HIS A 172 3.62 16.25 6.02
C HIS A 172 4.72 16.93 6.82
N VAL A 173 4.61 16.87 8.16
CA VAL A 173 5.48 17.68 9.04
C VAL A 173 6.89 17.09 9.15
N TYR A 174 7.02 15.77 9.31
CA TYR A 174 8.30 15.08 9.54
C TYR A 174 8.51 13.94 8.55
N PRO A 175 9.77 13.63 8.16
CA PRO A 175 10.07 12.79 6.99
C PRO A 175 9.75 11.30 7.15
N TYR A 176 9.65 10.78 8.38
CA TYR A 176 9.49 9.35 8.63
C TYR A 176 8.08 9.04 9.12
N ILE A 177 7.21 8.59 8.23
CA ILE A 177 5.82 8.22 8.56
C ILE A 177 5.79 6.79 9.08
N THR A 178 5.17 6.59 10.24
CA THR A 178 5.08 5.26 10.88
C THR A 178 4.31 4.27 10.04
N TYR A 179 3.15 4.66 9.50
CA TYR A 179 2.33 3.81 8.64
C TYR A 179 3.12 3.31 7.42
N ASP A 180 3.79 4.19 6.70
CA ASP A 180 4.55 3.86 5.50
C ASP A 180 5.71 2.91 5.82
N ASN A 181 6.41 3.14 6.93
CA ASN A 181 7.47 2.24 7.38
C ASN A 181 6.95 0.86 7.79
N VAL A 182 5.72 0.76 8.31
CA VAL A 182 5.05 -0.54 8.52
C VAL A 182 4.75 -1.24 7.19
N LEU A 183 4.36 -0.51 6.15
CA LEU A 183 4.20 -1.10 4.82
C LEU A 183 5.53 -1.61 4.25
N VAL A 184 6.64 -0.87 4.42
CA VAL A 184 7.98 -1.34 4.03
C VAL A 184 8.35 -2.61 4.78
N TRP A 185 8.18 -2.61 6.12
CA TRP A 185 8.41 -3.80 6.94
C TRP A 185 7.62 -5.00 6.42
N LYS A 186 6.32 -4.84 6.18
CA LYS A 186 5.44 -5.91 5.69
C LYS A 186 5.91 -6.41 4.33
N ALA A 187 6.14 -5.51 3.39
CA ALA A 187 6.56 -5.86 2.03
C ALA A 187 7.88 -6.65 2.00
N LEU A 188 8.88 -6.25 2.80
CA LEU A 188 10.17 -6.95 2.84
C LEU A 188 10.07 -8.28 3.58
N LYS A 189 9.31 -8.35 4.67
CA LYS A 189 9.04 -9.59 5.41
C LYS A 189 8.36 -10.62 4.52
N ASP A 190 7.34 -10.22 3.80
CA ASP A 190 6.58 -11.10 2.93
C ASP A 190 7.43 -11.56 1.74
N LEU A 191 8.16 -10.64 1.09
CA LEU A 191 9.05 -10.97 0.00
C LEU A 191 10.13 -11.99 0.42
N ALA A 192 10.66 -11.88 1.64
CA ALA A 192 11.63 -12.83 2.20
C ALA A 192 11.08 -14.27 2.26
N GLN A 193 9.77 -14.42 2.47
CA GLN A 193 9.10 -15.71 2.58
C GLN A 193 8.69 -16.30 1.21
N LEU A 194 8.55 -15.46 0.19
CA LEU A 194 8.07 -15.89 -1.13
C LEU A 194 9.12 -16.72 -1.89
N ALA A 195 10.41 -16.37 -1.78
CA ALA A 195 11.44 -17.06 -2.53
C ALA A 195 12.83 -17.00 -1.86
N PRO A 196 13.65 -18.08 -1.95
CA PRO A 196 14.93 -18.18 -1.26
C PRO A 196 15.92 -17.05 -1.56
N GLN A 197 15.92 -16.49 -2.78
CA GLN A 197 16.81 -15.39 -3.14
C GLN A 197 16.55 -14.10 -2.35
N TYR A 198 15.38 -13.95 -1.77
CA TYR A 198 14.99 -12.79 -0.95
C TYR A 198 15.06 -13.07 0.55
N ALA A 199 15.41 -14.28 1.01
CA ALA A 199 15.43 -14.66 2.42
C ALA A 199 16.29 -13.73 3.30
N HIS A 200 17.31 -13.08 2.73
CA HIS A 200 18.16 -12.11 3.42
C HIS A 200 17.40 -10.84 3.87
N LEU A 201 16.23 -10.55 3.29
CA LEU A 201 15.38 -9.40 3.65
C LEU A 201 14.67 -9.58 4.97
N GLU A 202 14.56 -10.81 5.51
CA GLU A 202 13.94 -11.05 6.81
C GLU A 202 14.68 -10.29 7.91
N LYS A 203 16.01 -10.35 7.91
CA LYS A 203 16.82 -9.55 8.84
C LYS A 203 16.57 -8.05 8.70
N THR A 204 16.45 -7.56 7.47
CA THR A 204 16.14 -6.14 7.22
C THR A 204 14.77 -5.78 7.75
N ALA A 205 13.77 -6.65 7.57
CA ALA A 205 12.43 -6.44 8.11
C ALA A 205 12.45 -6.40 9.66
N ASP A 206 13.19 -7.28 10.31
CA ASP A 206 13.35 -7.24 11.77
C ASP A 206 13.98 -5.90 12.23
N GLU A 207 15.05 -5.45 11.56
CA GLU A 207 15.69 -4.16 11.83
C GLU A 207 14.74 -2.97 11.64
N ILE A 208 13.84 -3.02 10.66
CA ILE A 208 12.80 -2.00 10.44
C ILE A 208 11.81 -2.02 11.61
N LYS A 209 11.33 -3.19 12.00
CA LYS A 209 10.41 -3.33 13.13
C LYS A 209 11.00 -2.77 14.40
N ASP A 210 12.26 -3.11 14.70
CA ASP A 210 12.98 -2.58 15.85
C ASP A 210 13.13 -1.06 15.80
N ALA A 211 13.41 -0.50 14.62
CA ALA A 211 13.51 0.95 14.41
C ALA A 211 12.17 1.64 14.64
N ILE A 212 11.04 1.09 14.10
CA ILE A 212 9.71 1.61 14.35
C ILE A 212 9.39 1.60 15.85
N MET A 213 9.62 0.47 16.53
CA MET A 213 9.35 0.35 17.96
C MET A 213 10.23 1.26 18.82
N THR A 214 11.45 1.56 18.37
CA THR A 214 12.39 2.43 19.09
C THR A 214 12.10 3.90 18.89
N HIS A 215 11.77 4.32 17.68
CA HIS A 215 11.71 5.73 17.30
C HIS A 215 10.29 6.27 17.11
N CYS A 216 9.34 5.43 16.63
CA CYS A 216 7.98 5.89 16.34
C CYS A 216 7.03 5.76 17.53
N VAL A 217 7.43 5.03 18.60
CA VAL A 217 6.64 4.95 19.83
C VAL A 217 6.94 6.18 20.70
N GLN A 218 5.91 6.96 20.97
CA GLN A 218 5.92 8.18 21.75
C GLN A 218 5.20 7.97 23.09
N LYS A 219 5.22 8.98 23.96
CA LYS A 219 4.47 8.95 25.23
C LYS A 219 3.59 10.20 25.33
N ASP A 220 2.37 10.01 25.79
CA ASP A 220 1.48 11.12 26.13
C ASP A 220 1.89 11.80 27.45
N ALA A 221 1.13 12.81 27.87
CA ALA A 221 1.38 13.55 29.11
C ALA A 221 1.27 12.67 30.39
N GLU A 222 0.60 11.53 30.29
CA GLU A 222 0.44 10.54 31.38
C GLU A 222 1.51 9.42 31.33
N GLY A 223 2.39 9.46 30.30
CA GLY A 223 3.44 8.48 30.08
C GLY A 223 2.98 7.21 29.35
N LYS A 224 1.76 7.16 28.81
CA LYS A 224 1.24 6.02 28.05
C LYS A 224 1.86 6.00 26.67
N PRO A 225 2.37 4.83 26.22
CA PRO A 225 2.98 4.71 24.91
C PRO A 225 1.91 4.70 23.77
N TYR A 226 2.22 5.34 22.65
CA TYR A 226 1.41 5.33 21.43
C TYR A 226 2.30 5.49 20.19
N PHE A 227 1.84 5.14 19.00
CA PHE A 227 2.53 5.41 17.75
C PHE A 227 2.30 6.85 17.30
N GLY A 228 3.38 7.63 17.14
CA GLY A 228 3.34 8.91 16.44
C GLY A 228 3.08 8.68 14.95
N TRP A 229 2.45 9.65 14.28
CA TRP A 229 2.21 9.57 12.84
C TRP A 229 3.51 9.72 12.06
N SER A 230 4.21 10.83 12.26
CA SER A 230 5.48 11.12 11.64
C SER A 230 6.51 11.61 12.67
N ILE A 231 7.80 11.37 12.41
CA ILE A 231 8.91 11.72 13.31
C ILE A 231 10.10 12.30 12.54
N ASP A 232 10.97 13.07 13.25
CA ASP A 232 12.19 13.67 12.69
C ASP A 232 13.49 13.00 13.14
N LEU A 233 13.45 11.95 13.96
CA LEU A 233 14.60 11.29 14.62
C LEU A 233 15.40 12.20 15.60
N ASN A 234 14.92 13.41 15.90
CA ASN A 234 15.53 14.36 16.84
C ASN A 234 14.64 14.63 18.06
N GLY A 235 13.57 13.84 18.23
CA GLY A 235 12.64 13.92 19.35
C GLY A 235 11.33 14.64 19.05
N SER A 236 11.14 15.13 17.83
CA SER A 236 9.86 15.70 17.40
C SER A 236 8.99 14.65 16.73
N HIS A 237 7.70 14.75 16.92
CA HIS A 237 6.71 13.89 16.28
C HIS A 237 5.40 14.64 16.04
N ASP A 238 4.59 14.11 15.14
CA ASP A 238 3.24 14.58 14.87
C ASP A 238 2.20 13.54 15.29
N VAL A 239 1.01 14.04 15.63
CA VAL A 239 -0.18 13.22 15.92
C VAL A 239 -1.21 13.51 14.86
N TYR A 240 -1.33 12.58 13.93
CA TYR A 240 -2.23 12.67 12.79
C TYR A 240 -2.75 11.27 12.46
N ASP A 241 -3.87 11.15 11.82
CA ASP A 241 -4.36 9.88 11.26
C ASP A 241 -5.51 10.18 10.30
N GLU A 242 -5.36 9.79 9.08
CA GLU A 242 -6.39 9.98 8.05
C GLU A 242 -6.32 8.86 7.00
N PRO A 243 -7.46 8.27 6.62
CA PRO A 243 -7.49 7.47 5.41
C PRO A 243 -7.00 8.34 4.22
N PRO A 244 -6.23 7.81 3.31
CA PRO A 244 -6.00 6.42 2.93
C PRO A 244 -4.90 5.65 3.66
N GLY A 245 -4.06 6.29 4.45
CA GLY A 245 -3.11 5.63 5.32
C GLY A 245 -3.50 5.84 6.79
N SER A 246 -3.56 4.81 7.61
CA SER A 246 -4.02 4.94 8.99
C SER A 246 -3.24 4.03 9.93
N LEU A 247 -2.86 4.56 11.09
CA LEU A 247 -2.30 3.78 12.19
C LEU A 247 -3.28 2.73 12.72
N GLN A 248 -4.58 2.87 12.44
CA GLN A 248 -5.59 1.86 12.78
C GLN A 248 -5.46 0.59 11.91
N LEU A 249 -4.73 0.64 10.80
CA LEU A 249 -4.47 -0.50 9.91
C LEU A 249 -3.27 -1.36 10.33
N LEU A 250 -2.49 -0.98 11.35
CA LEU A 250 -1.31 -1.74 11.77
C LEU A 250 -1.60 -3.23 12.06
N PRO A 251 -2.70 -3.61 12.74
CA PRO A 251 -3.06 -5.02 12.90
C PRO A 251 -3.49 -5.71 11.59
N PHE A 252 -4.02 -4.98 10.62
CA PHE A 252 -4.38 -5.53 9.31
C PHE A 252 -3.13 -5.99 8.53
N PHE A 253 -2.00 -5.35 8.76
CA PHE A 253 -0.70 -5.73 8.20
C PHE A 253 0.08 -6.69 9.12
N ASP A 254 -0.52 -7.24 10.16
CA ASP A 254 0.12 -8.15 11.13
C ASP A 254 1.30 -7.51 11.89
N PHE A 255 1.40 -6.19 11.94
CA PHE A 255 2.49 -5.50 12.63
C PHE A 255 2.39 -5.65 14.14
N CYS A 256 1.18 -5.53 14.69
CA CYS A 256 0.88 -5.70 16.10
C CYS A 256 -0.48 -6.39 16.31
N SER A 257 -0.74 -6.84 17.52
CA SER A 257 -2.06 -7.33 17.90
C SER A 257 -3.05 -6.18 18.08
N PRO A 258 -4.35 -6.35 17.75
CA PRO A 258 -5.38 -5.36 18.09
C PRO A 258 -5.56 -5.18 19.61
N ASN A 259 -5.00 -6.08 20.42
CA ASN A 259 -4.98 -5.99 21.89
C ASN A 259 -3.67 -5.40 22.44
N ASP A 260 -2.72 -5.05 21.58
CA ASP A 260 -1.48 -4.41 21.99
C ASP A 260 -1.76 -3.07 22.68
N GLU A 261 -1.05 -2.79 23.78
CA GLU A 261 -1.26 -1.58 24.58
C GLU A 261 -0.95 -0.31 23.78
N ILE A 262 0.16 -0.31 23.05
CA ILE A 262 0.58 0.85 22.25
C ILE A 262 -0.47 1.15 21.17
N TYR A 263 -0.92 0.10 20.47
CA TYR A 263 -1.96 0.23 19.45
C TYR A 263 -3.29 0.75 20.02
N ARG A 264 -3.73 0.21 21.16
CA ARG A 264 -4.98 0.66 21.81
C ARG A 264 -4.91 2.12 22.26
N ASN A 265 -3.77 2.53 22.81
CA ASN A 265 -3.55 3.93 23.18
C ASN A 265 -3.54 4.85 21.96
N THR A 266 -2.94 4.39 20.83
CA THR A 266 -2.96 5.11 19.56
C THR A 266 -4.39 5.32 19.07
N VAL A 267 -5.19 4.26 19.03
CA VAL A 267 -6.61 4.34 18.62
C VAL A 267 -7.41 5.24 19.56
N ALA A 268 -7.17 5.17 20.88
CA ALA A 268 -7.84 6.03 21.84
C ALA A 268 -7.51 7.51 21.61
N MET A 269 -6.25 7.83 21.31
CA MET A 269 -5.82 9.18 20.99
C MET A 269 -6.48 9.72 19.71
N ILE A 270 -6.43 8.96 18.62
CA ILE A 270 -7.04 9.33 17.33
C ILE A 270 -8.55 9.58 17.47
N ARG A 271 -9.22 8.87 18.38
CA ARG A 271 -10.67 9.00 18.64
C ARG A 271 -11.01 9.96 19.77
N SER A 272 -10.03 10.63 20.35
CA SER A 272 -10.29 11.55 21.45
C SER A 272 -10.82 12.89 20.93
N PRO A 273 -11.57 13.65 21.75
CA PRO A 273 -12.01 15.01 21.39
C PRO A 273 -10.85 16.01 21.24
N GLU A 274 -9.66 15.63 21.68
CA GLU A 274 -8.44 16.45 21.62
C GLU A 274 -7.72 16.32 20.28
N TYR A 275 -8.09 15.30 19.51
CA TYR A 275 -7.57 15.12 18.13
C TYR A 275 -8.10 16.25 17.25
N LYS A 276 -7.18 16.98 16.60
CA LYS A 276 -7.50 18.27 15.96
C LYS A 276 -7.86 18.17 14.47
N TYR A 277 -7.80 16.98 13.87
CA TYR A 277 -8.03 16.77 12.46
C TYR A 277 -9.32 16.00 12.18
#